data_33336fe401407102c28ddc27b7f4a6b1
#
_entry.id   33336fe401407102c28ddc27b7f4a6b1
#
_cell.length_a   1.000
_cell.length_b   1.000
_cell.length_c   1.000
_cell.angle_alpha   90.00
_cell.angle_beta   90.00
_cell.angle_gamma   90.00
#
_symmetry.space_group_name_H-M   'P 1'
#
loop_
_entity.id
_entity.type
_entity.pdbx_description
1 polymer ?
#
loop_
_entity_poly.entity_id
_entity_poly.type
_entity_poly.pdbx_seq_one_letter_code
_entity_poly.pdbx_strand_id
1 'polypeptide(L)'
;MKLTNEELEILKLIEENHKISEETIALMVMSSEESVRKTIKKLEEEKVIVSYPALIDWSKVEGEENIVAMIDVKVTPKRGVGFDEVAERIYRFPEVTSLYLMSGAYDLSITIEGQTMNQIATFVSEKLSTIENVISTTTHFMLKKYKHDGVVFGSSDDKDRRMVITP
;
A
#
# COMPACT_ATOMS: atom_id res chain seq x y z
N MET A 1 15.97 -14.69 3.04
CA MET A 1 16.66 -14.92 1.77
C MET A 1 17.76 -13.87 1.59
N LYS A 2 18.95 -14.26 1.09
CA LYS A 2 20.01 -13.30 0.77
C LYS A 2 20.05 -13.13 -0.76
N LEU A 3 19.77 -11.94 -1.24
CA LEU A 3 19.75 -11.62 -2.66
C LEU A 3 21.14 -11.23 -3.16
N THR A 4 21.41 -11.50 -4.43
CA THR A 4 22.60 -11.00 -5.14
C THR A 4 22.40 -9.53 -5.50
N ASN A 5 23.50 -8.84 -5.87
CA ASN A 5 23.40 -7.45 -6.32
C ASN A 5 22.53 -7.32 -7.59
N GLU A 6 22.66 -8.26 -8.54
CA GLU A 6 21.83 -8.31 -9.75
C GLU A 6 20.34 -8.45 -9.41
N GLU A 7 19.96 -9.38 -8.52
CA GLU A 7 18.57 -9.55 -8.07
C GLU A 7 18.02 -8.29 -7.40
N LEU A 8 18.84 -7.58 -6.62
CA LEU A 8 18.46 -6.31 -6.00
C LEU A 8 18.26 -5.19 -7.03
N GLU A 9 19.11 -5.11 -8.05
CA GLU A 9 18.95 -4.14 -9.13
C GLU A 9 17.68 -4.41 -9.96
N ILE A 10 17.41 -5.66 -10.30
CA ILE A 10 16.18 -6.07 -10.98
C ILE A 10 14.94 -5.66 -10.17
N LEU A 11 14.92 -5.92 -8.86
CA LEU A 11 13.82 -5.52 -7.98
C LEU A 11 13.59 -4.02 -7.97
N LYS A 12 14.64 -3.20 -7.88
CA LYS A 12 14.52 -1.74 -7.91
C LYS A 12 13.94 -1.22 -9.21
N LEU A 13 14.36 -1.79 -10.34
CA LEU A 13 13.83 -1.42 -11.66
C LEU A 13 12.33 -1.75 -11.78
N ILE A 14 11.92 -2.92 -11.27
CA ILE A 14 10.51 -3.34 -11.27
C ILE A 14 9.68 -2.48 -10.30
N GLU A 15 10.21 -2.15 -9.12
CA GLU A 15 9.55 -1.29 -8.15
C GLU A 15 9.29 0.11 -8.72
N GLU A 16 10.26 0.65 -9.47
CA GLU A 16 10.13 1.95 -10.13
C GLU A 16 9.14 1.92 -11.30
N ASN A 17 9.20 0.87 -12.11
CA ASN A 17 8.32 0.68 -13.27
C ASN A 17 8.07 -0.80 -13.58
N HIS A 18 6.97 -1.34 -13.08
CA HIS A 18 6.58 -2.74 -13.32
C HIS A 18 6.26 -3.07 -14.79
N LYS A 19 6.11 -2.07 -15.68
CA LYS A 19 5.89 -2.24 -17.13
C LYS A 19 7.18 -2.26 -17.93
N ILE A 20 8.34 -2.14 -17.30
CA ILE A 20 9.63 -2.26 -17.96
C ILE A 20 9.78 -3.66 -18.59
N SER A 21 10.26 -3.75 -19.83
CA SER A 21 10.44 -5.04 -20.48
C SER A 21 11.65 -5.80 -19.91
N GLU A 22 11.58 -7.13 -19.92
CA GLU A 22 12.69 -8.00 -19.52
C GLU A 22 13.96 -7.72 -20.34
N GLU A 23 13.81 -7.41 -21.64
CA GLU A 23 14.91 -6.99 -22.52
C GLU A 23 15.58 -5.71 -22.02
N THR A 24 14.78 -4.71 -21.63
CA THR A 24 15.31 -3.44 -21.11
C THR A 24 16.03 -3.66 -19.77
N ILE A 25 15.45 -4.46 -18.88
CA ILE A 25 16.10 -4.83 -17.61
C ILE A 25 17.44 -5.51 -17.90
N ALA A 26 17.45 -6.50 -18.81
CA ALA A 26 18.66 -7.25 -19.16
C ALA A 26 19.80 -6.35 -19.65
N LEU A 27 19.48 -5.35 -20.46
CA LEU A 27 20.45 -4.34 -20.90
C LEU A 27 20.98 -3.50 -19.73
N MET A 28 20.13 -3.11 -18.81
CA MET A 28 20.50 -2.26 -17.65
C MET A 28 21.37 -3.00 -16.64
N VAL A 29 21.08 -4.28 -16.37
CA VAL A 29 21.86 -5.10 -15.42
C VAL A 29 22.99 -5.88 -16.09
N MET A 30 23.24 -5.67 -17.40
CA MET A 30 24.28 -6.36 -18.21
C MET A 30 24.14 -7.89 -18.14
N SER A 31 22.93 -8.40 -18.26
CA SER A 31 22.58 -9.82 -18.19
C SER A 31 21.81 -10.26 -19.43
N SER A 32 21.41 -11.53 -19.51
CA SER A 32 20.55 -12.03 -20.60
C SER A 32 19.06 -11.92 -20.19
N GLU A 33 18.19 -11.71 -21.19
CA GLU A 33 16.73 -11.70 -20.99
C GLU A 33 16.24 -12.99 -20.31
N GLU A 34 16.80 -14.13 -20.71
CA GLU A 34 16.46 -15.43 -20.09
C GLU A 34 16.83 -15.48 -18.60
N SER A 35 17.98 -14.92 -18.21
CA SER A 35 18.43 -14.82 -16.82
C SER A 35 17.48 -13.92 -16.01
N VAL A 36 17.14 -12.75 -16.56
CA VAL A 36 16.20 -11.80 -15.93
C VAL A 36 14.83 -12.45 -15.72
N ARG A 37 14.28 -13.11 -16.74
CA ARG A 37 13.00 -13.84 -16.66
C ARG A 37 13.02 -14.91 -15.58
N LYS A 38 14.07 -15.72 -15.50
CA LYS A 38 14.23 -16.74 -14.44
C LYS A 38 14.30 -16.11 -13.05
N THR A 39 15.01 -14.99 -12.93
CA THR A 39 15.14 -14.26 -11.68
C THR A 39 13.79 -13.69 -11.23
N ILE A 40 13.06 -13.02 -12.10
CA ILE A 40 11.73 -12.48 -11.79
C ILE A 40 10.79 -13.60 -11.33
N LYS A 41 10.71 -14.68 -12.11
CA LYS A 41 9.87 -15.84 -11.76
C LYS A 41 10.22 -16.44 -10.40
N LYS A 42 11.51 -16.59 -10.09
CA LYS A 42 11.98 -17.05 -8.78
C LYS A 42 11.50 -16.11 -7.66
N LEU A 43 11.63 -14.79 -7.86
CA LEU A 43 11.24 -13.79 -6.86
C LEU A 43 9.72 -13.75 -6.63
N GLU A 44 8.92 -14.03 -7.67
CA GLU A 44 7.47 -14.21 -7.57
C GLU A 44 7.09 -15.50 -6.83
N GLU A 45 7.72 -16.63 -7.16
CA GLU A 45 7.50 -17.92 -6.50
C GLU A 45 7.85 -17.86 -5.01
N GLU A 46 8.93 -17.17 -4.66
CA GLU A 46 9.36 -16.96 -3.28
C GLU A 46 8.62 -15.83 -2.56
N LYS A 47 7.62 -15.20 -3.21
CA LYS A 47 6.81 -14.10 -2.67
C LYS A 47 7.61 -12.87 -2.24
N VAL A 48 8.78 -12.65 -2.82
CA VAL A 48 9.53 -11.38 -2.71
C VAL A 48 8.80 -10.33 -3.53
N ILE A 49 8.40 -10.65 -4.76
CA ILE A 49 7.44 -9.89 -5.54
C ILE A 49 6.05 -10.44 -5.20
N VAL A 50 5.26 -9.65 -4.48
CA VAL A 50 3.93 -10.08 -4.01
C VAL A 50 2.87 -9.86 -5.07
N SER A 51 2.90 -8.69 -5.75
CA SER A 51 1.96 -8.29 -6.81
C SER A 51 2.48 -7.06 -7.55
N TYR A 52 1.80 -6.70 -8.64
CA TYR A 52 2.08 -5.52 -9.48
C TYR A 52 0.85 -4.59 -9.53
N PRO A 53 0.51 -3.90 -8.44
CA PRO A 53 -0.66 -3.04 -8.42
C PRO A 53 -0.46 -1.81 -9.31
N ALA A 54 -1.48 -1.44 -10.06
CA ALA A 54 -1.52 -0.17 -10.76
C ALA A 54 -1.94 0.95 -9.81
N LEU A 55 -1.21 2.05 -9.81
CA LEU A 55 -1.60 3.25 -9.09
C LEU A 55 -2.54 4.09 -9.95
N ILE A 56 -3.80 4.25 -9.50
CA ILE A 56 -4.87 4.91 -10.26
C ILE A 56 -5.33 6.17 -9.52
N ASP A 57 -5.46 7.27 -10.26
CA ASP A 57 -6.07 8.50 -9.76
C ASP A 57 -7.58 8.47 -10.03
N TRP A 58 -8.32 7.87 -9.10
CA TRP A 58 -9.77 7.74 -9.17
C TRP A 58 -10.49 9.08 -9.15
N SER A 59 -9.88 10.15 -8.64
CA SER A 59 -10.47 11.48 -8.67
C SER A 59 -10.67 12.05 -10.09
N LYS A 60 -10.05 11.41 -11.09
CA LYS A 60 -10.20 11.76 -12.51
C LYS A 60 -11.24 10.91 -13.24
N VAL A 61 -11.86 9.95 -12.55
CA VAL A 61 -12.88 9.06 -13.13
C VAL A 61 -14.24 9.46 -12.56
N GLU A 62 -15.09 10.01 -13.41
CA GLU A 62 -16.39 10.51 -13.01
C GLU A 62 -17.28 9.38 -12.46
N GLY A 63 -17.88 9.59 -11.30
CA GLY A 63 -18.77 8.61 -10.64
C GLY A 63 -18.06 7.49 -9.86
N GLU A 64 -16.72 7.46 -9.85
CA GLU A 64 -15.92 6.42 -9.17
C GLU A 64 -15.15 6.99 -7.95
N GLU A 65 -15.62 8.09 -7.40
CA GLU A 65 -14.98 8.69 -6.21
C GLU A 65 -15.30 7.87 -4.95
N ASN A 66 -14.28 7.22 -4.41
CA ASN A 66 -14.35 6.55 -3.13
C ASN A 66 -13.89 7.46 -2.00
N ILE A 67 -14.57 7.36 -0.86
CA ILE A 67 -14.13 7.97 0.38
C ILE A 67 -13.10 7.02 1.01
N VAL A 68 -11.92 7.55 1.29
CA VAL A 68 -10.84 6.83 1.98
C VAL A 68 -10.78 7.29 3.42
N ALA A 69 -10.72 6.35 4.35
CA ALA A 69 -10.51 6.65 5.75
C ALA A 69 -9.31 5.88 6.31
N MET A 70 -8.51 6.57 7.11
CA MET A 70 -7.48 5.98 7.94
C MET A 70 -8.01 5.84 9.35
N ILE A 71 -7.89 4.65 9.93
CA ILE A 71 -8.44 4.35 11.25
C ILE A 71 -7.31 3.85 12.13
N ASP A 72 -7.06 4.61 13.18
CA ASP A 72 -6.14 4.22 14.23
C ASP A 72 -6.88 3.38 15.27
N VAL A 73 -6.32 2.23 15.62
CA VAL A 73 -6.95 1.26 16.52
C VAL A 73 -6.04 0.99 17.71
N LYS A 74 -6.60 1.07 18.90
CA LYS A 74 -5.96 0.63 20.13
C LYS A 74 -6.45 -0.76 20.50
N VAL A 75 -5.51 -1.64 20.81
CA VAL A 75 -5.78 -3.06 21.04
C VAL A 75 -5.13 -3.51 22.34
N THR A 76 -5.79 -4.39 23.09
CA THR A 76 -5.13 -5.14 24.19
C THR A 76 -4.49 -6.39 23.61
N PRO A 77 -3.14 -6.51 23.59
CA PRO A 77 -2.49 -7.70 23.06
C PRO A 77 -2.76 -8.92 23.96
N LYS A 78 -3.07 -10.06 23.37
CA LYS A 78 -3.16 -11.33 24.09
C LYS A 78 -1.77 -11.87 24.41
N ARG A 79 -1.59 -12.38 25.63
CA ARG A 79 -0.35 -13.00 26.04
C ARG A 79 -0.06 -14.24 25.17
N GLY A 80 1.10 -14.23 24.49
CA GLY A 80 1.57 -15.32 23.65
C GLY A 80 1.16 -15.27 22.17
N VAL A 81 0.19 -14.41 21.79
CA VAL A 81 -0.27 -14.25 20.40
C VAL A 81 -0.03 -12.83 19.88
N GLY A 82 0.08 -11.86 20.80
CA GLY A 82 0.32 -10.46 20.44
C GLY A 82 -0.86 -9.80 19.74
N PHE A 83 -0.55 -9.07 18.65
CA PHE A 83 -1.53 -8.32 17.86
C PHE A 83 -2.04 -9.10 16.65
N ASP A 84 -1.39 -10.21 16.28
CA ASP A 84 -1.61 -10.92 15.01
C ASP A 84 -3.04 -11.46 14.88
N GLU A 85 -3.63 -11.97 15.96
CA GLU A 85 -5.00 -12.49 15.94
C GLU A 85 -6.03 -11.40 15.58
N VAL A 86 -5.85 -10.19 16.13
CA VAL A 86 -6.73 -9.06 15.82
C VAL A 86 -6.48 -8.58 14.39
N ALA A 87 -5.22 -8.45 13.99
CA ALA A 87 -4.84 -8.06 12.64
C ALA A 87 -5.42 -9.06 11.61
N GLU A 88 -5.34 -10.36 11.87
CA GLU A 88 -5.89 -11.40 11.00
C GLU A 88 -7.40 -11.29 10.81
N ARG A 89 -8.15 -10.93 11.83
CA ARG A 89 -9.58 -10.68 11.72
C ARG A 89 -9.88 -9.45 10.89
N ILE A 90 -9.06 -8.38 11.06
CA ILE A 90 -9.26 -7.10 10.38
C ILE A 90 -8.96 -7.21 8.89
N TYR A 91 -7.80 -7.76 8.48
CA TYR A 91 -7.44 -7.79 7.06
C TYR A 91 -8.30 -8.74 6.21
N ARG A 92 -9.14 -9.57 6.82
CA ARG A 92 -10.12 -10.40 6.10
C ARG A 92 -11.34 -9.62 5.62
N PHE A 93 -11.57 -8.41 6.13
CA PHE A 93 -12.65 -7.56 5.62
C PHE A 93 -12.27 -6.99 4.24
N PRO A 94 -13.15 -7.13 3.23
CA PRO A 94 -12.86 -6.67 1.87
C PRO A 94 -12.74 -5.13 1.78
N GLU A 95 -13.28 -4.41 2.74
CA GLU A 95 -13.17 -2.95 2.82
C GLU A 95 -11.76 -2.48 3.22
N VAL A 96 -10.96 -3.37 3.83
CA VAL A 96 -9.61 -3.05 4.31
C VAL A 96 -8.62 -3.14 3.16
N THR A 97 -8.05 -2.01 2.79
CA THR A 97 -7.07 -1.90 1.72
C THR A 97 -5.63 -1.95 2.24
N SER A 98 -5.40 -1.53 3.48
CA SER A 98 -4.10 -1.71 4.16
C SER A 98 -4.24 -1.80 5.67
N LEU A 99 -3.30 -2.50 6.29
CA LEU A 99 -3.23 -2.71 7.74
C LEU A 99 -1.77 -2.78 8.17
N TYR A 100 -1.41 -1.98 9.16
CA TYR A 100 -0.06 -1.89 9.71
C TYR A 100 -0.06 -2.02 11.23
N LEU A 101 0.92 -2.72 11.78
CA LEU A 101 1.26 -2.65 13.20
C LEU A 101 2.15 -1.42 13.41
N MET A 102 1.76 -0.57 14.35
CA MET A 102 2.40 0.72 14.58
C MET A 102 3.11 0.75 15.93
N SER A 103 4.19 1.52 15.99
CA SER A 103 4.84 1.88 17.25
C SER A 103 4.48 3.33 17.57
N GLY A 104 3.66 3.57 18.59
CA GLY A 104 3.21 4.93 18.93
C GLY A 104 1.98 4.95 19.83
N ALA A 105 1.14 5.98 19.66
CA ALA A 105 -0.08 6.15 20.44
C ALA A 105 -1.15 5.10 20.16
N TYR A 106 -1.13 4.52 18.97
CA TYR A 106 -2.02 3.47 18.49
C TYR A 106 -1.22 2.21 18.16
N ASP A 107 -1.89 1.06 18.16
CA ASP A 107 -1.27 -0.23 17.92
C ASP A 107 -1.41 -0.67 16.46
N LEU A 108 -2.56 -0.39 15.82
CA LEU A 108 -2.81 -0.70 14.42
C LEU A 108 -3.29 0.55 13.67
N SER A 109 -2.89 0.66 12.41
CA SER A 109 -3.41 1.65 11.46
C SER A 109 -4.00 0.93 10.26
N ILE A 110 -5.26 1.25 9.94
CA ILE A 110 -6.06 0.60 8.90
C ILE A 110 -6.44 1.65 7.86
N THR A 111 -6.34 1.32 6.59
CA THR A 111 -6.98 2.10 5.54
C THR A 111 -8.17 1.33 4.99
N ILE A 112 -9.31 1.99 4.90
CA ILE A 112 -10.52 1.45 4.28
C ILE A 112 -11.04 2.38 3.20
N GLU A 113 -11.77 1.81 2.24
CA GLU A 113 -12.45 2.54 1.19
C GLU A 113 -13.94 2.24 1.19
N GLY A 114 -14.74 3.25 0.89
CA GLY A 114 -16.20 3.12 0.81
C GLY A 114 -16.80 4.22 -0.06
N GLN A 115 -18.00 3.98 -0.57
CA GLN A 115 -18.70 4.96 -1.42
C GLN A 115 -19.29 6.13 -0.62
N THR A 116 -19.58 5.91 0.66
CA THR A 116 -20.20 6.91 1.52
C THR A 116 -19.56 6.95 2.91
N MET A 117 -19.62 8.10 3.57
CA MET A 117 -19.21 8.23 4.98
C MET A 117 -19.99 7.30 5.90
N ASN A 118 -21.27 7.05 5.57
CA ASN A 118 -22.11 6.16 6.37
C ASN A 118 -21.64 4.70 6.31
N GLN A 119 -21.18 4.23 5.13
CA GLN A 119 -20.58 2.90 5.02
C GLN A 119 -19.34 2.76 5.90
N ILE A 120 -18.47 3.76 5.90
CA ILE A 120 -17.28 3.78 6.75
C ILE A 120 -17.67 3.79 8.23
N ALA A 121 -18.62 4.63 8.64
CA ALA A 121 -19.11 4.68 10.01
C ALA A 121 -19.73 3.36 10.47
N THR A 122 -20.53 2.72 9.60
CA THR A 122 -21.12 1.40 9.85
C THR A 122 -20.05 0.32 9.98
N PHE A 123 -19.04 0.32 9.11
CA PHE A 123 -17.90 -0.61 9.23
C PHE A 123 -17.21 -0.46 10.60
N VAL A 124 -16.94 0.77 11.02
CA VAL A 124 -16.27 1.02 12.31
C VAL A 124 -17.14 0.56 13.48
N SER A 125 -18.42 0.92 13.51
CA SER A 125 -19.31 0.63 14.65
C SER A 125 -19.73 -0.83 14.75
N GLU A 126 -20.02 -1.48 13.60
CA GLU A 126 -20.62 -2.81 13.59
C GLU A 126 -19.59 -3.94 13.36
N LYS A 127 -18.46 -3.65 12.70
CA LYS A 127 -17.43 -4.64 12.43
C LYS A 127 -16.18 -4.41 13.28
N LEU A 128 -15.53 -3.26 13.14
CA LEU A 128 -14.22 -3.03 13.74
C LEU A 128 -14.27 -2.95 15.28
N SER A 129 -15.21 -2.13 15.82
CA SER A 129 -15.33 -1.91 17.27
C SER A 129 -15.92 -3.13 18.02
N THR A 130 -16.48 -4.11 17.29
CA THR A 130 -17.01 -5.34 17.89
C THR A 130 -15.98 -6.46 17.97
N ILE A 131 -14.80 -6.28 17.38
CA ILE A 131 -13.71 -7.25 17.47
C ILE A 131 -13.19 -7.31 18.91
N GLU A 132 -13.11 -8.51 19.46
CA GLU A 132 -12.54 -8.75 20.79
C GLU A 132 -11.12 -8.17 20.90
N ASN A 133 -10.83 -7.51 22.00
CA ASN A 133 -9.59 -6.80 22.30
C ASN A 133 -9.38 -5.45 21.60
N VAL A 134 -10.29 -4.98 20.74
CA VAL A 134 -10.29 -3.58 20.29
C VAL A 134 -10.80 -2.70 21.43
N ILE A 135 -9.98 -1.73 21.86
CA ILE A 135 -10.29 -0.82 22.98
C ILE A 135 -10.95 0.46 22.46
N SER A 136 -10.36 1.03 21.42
CA SER A 136 -10.82 2.29 20.84
C SER A 136 -10.37 2.43 19.40
N THR A 137 -11.10 3.25 18.66
CA THR A 137 -10.82 3.58 17.26
C THR A 137 -10.89 5.10 17.06
N THR A 138 -10.05 5.64 16.21
CA THR A 138 -10.11 7.03 15.75
C THR A 138 -10.09 7.05 14.23
N THR A 139 -11.12 7.63 13.63
CA THR A 139 -11.29 7.66 12.17
C THR A 139 -10.89 9.01 11.61
N HIS A 140 -10.00 9.02 10.62
CA HIS A 140 -9.54 10.19 9.88
C HIS A 140 -9.96 10.04 8.42
N PHE A 141 -10.79 10.95 7.92
CA PHE A 141 -11.16 10.96 6.50
C PHE A 141 -10.08 11.63 5.67
N MET A 142 -9.62 10.96 4.61
CA MET A 142 -8.69 11.53 3.67
C MET A 142 -9.41 12.54 2.78
N LEU A 143 -9.02 13.81 2.87
CA LEU A 143 -9.64 14.88 2.08
C LEU A 143 -9.04 15.00 0.69
N LYS A 144 -7.73 14.76 0.56
CA LYS A 144 -7.00 14.84 -0.70
C LYS A 144 -5.71 14.04 -0.65
N LYS A 145 -5.42 13.32 -1.73
CA LYS A 145 -4.15 12.61 -1.94
C LYS A 145 -3.23 13.50 -2.76
N TYR A 146 -2.13 13.96 -2.18
CA TYR A 146 -1.12 14.77 -2.87
C TYR A 146 0.01 13.92 -3.45
N LYS A 147 0.44 12.90 -2.72
CA LYS A 147 1.50 11.96 -3.13
C LYS A 147 1.23 10.59 -2.51
N HIS A 148 1.48 9.52 -3.27
CA HIS A 148 1.38 8.14 -2.81
C HIS A 148 2.39 7.28 -3.56
N ASP A 149 3.08 6.40 -2.88
CA ASP A 149 4.12 5.51 -3.43
C ASP A 149 5.09 6.24 -4.39
N GLY A 150 5.59 7.41 -3.97
CA GLY A 150 6.51 8.22 -4.77
C GLY A 150 5.87 9.05 -5.88
N VAL A 151 4.61 8.77 -6.26
CA VAL A 151 3.89 9.44 -7.36
C VAL A 151 3.07 10.62 -6.85
N VAL A 152 3.18 11.76 -7.52
CA VAL A 152 2.39 12.97 -7.23
C VAL A 152 1.04 12.88 -7.92
N PHE A 153 -0.03 13.10 -7.14
CA PHE A 153 -1.40 13.22 -7.63
C PHE A 153 -1.73 14.70 -7.80
N GLY A 154 -2.12 15.13 -8.97
CA GLY A 154 -2.47 16.53 -9.24
C GLY A 154 -2.99 16.76 -10.64
N SER A 155 -3.49 17.96 -10.92
CA SER A 155 -3.91 18.37 -12.25
C SER A 155 -2.73 18.40 -13.21
N SER A 156 -2.98 18.12 -14.48
CA SER A 156 -1.99 18.14 -15.58
C SER A 156 -1.26 19.49 -15.77
N ASP A 157 -1.70 20.54 -15.09
CA ASP A 157 -1.09 21.88 -15.14
C ASP A 157 0.15 22.05 -14.22
N ASP A 158 0.45 21.05 -13.38
CA ASP A 158 1.60 21.12 -12.44
C ASP A 158 2.94 20.65 -13.07
N LYS A 159 2.99 20.45 -14.39
CA LYS A 159 4.25 20.09 -15.09
C LYS A 159 5.30 21.20 -15.08
N ASP A 160 4.97 22.42 -14.65
CA ASP A 160 5.85 23.59 -14.75
C ASP A 160 6.34 24.14 -13.39
N ARG A 161 6.00 23.47 -12.27
CA ARG A 161 6.61 23.82 -10.99
C ARG A 161 7.91 23.05 -10.76
N ARG A 162 8.88 23.26 -11.63
CA ARG A 162 10.29 23.06 -11.26
C ARG A 162 10.55 23.99 -10.08
N MET A 163 10.85 23.41 -8.91
CA MET A 163 11.41 24.22 -7.83
C MET A 163 12.66 24.92 -8.37
N VAL A 164 12.55 26.22 -8.67
CA VAL A 164 13.71 27.07 -8.87
C VAL A 164 14.30 27.27 -7.49
N ILE A 165 15.28 26.45 -7.14
CA ILE A 165 16.15 26.73 -6.00
C ILE A 165 17.07 27.84 -6.49
N THR A 166 16.74 29.08 -6.15
CA THR A 166 17.65 30.20 -6.33
C THR A 166 18.71 30.11 -5.24
N PRO A 167 20.02 30.22 -5.56
CA PRO A 167 21.12 30.15 -4.60
C PRO A 167 21.10 31.31 -3.60
#